data_e3a0db6dbffa9a8dfad98c59e9c7970b
#
_entry.id   e3a0db6dbffa9a8dfad98c59e9c7970b
#
_cell.length_a   1.000
_cell.length_b   1.000
_cell.length_c   1.000
_cell.angle_alpha   90.00
_cell.angle_beta   90.00
_cell.angle_gamma   90.00
#
_symmetry.space_group_name_H-M   'P 1'
#
loop_
_entity.id
_entity.type
_entity.pdbx_description
1 polymer ?
#
loop_
_entity_poly.entity_id
_entity_poly.type
_entity_poly.pdbx_seq_one_letter_code
_entity_poly.pdbx_strand_id
1 'polypeptide(L)'
;YRTKRELRSRDSSQVLSKLKTWAANRDKNDPHYEHNLLEGLWVSWGVNKVDEQILRQVLQAKDFRARTAAVGVLRYAGFQIPDQADLLMQAAKDDNARVRLEALVAASWLDKDIGIPIVTEAGKKGLDKWMEKPYEAALAHLNGHRIGESPKKAIESDLKGKELDQLVSGKEIFERDGYCATCHQPDGKGLEASGFPPIAGSKWVTGNEERLIKLVTNGLMGPLEVNGKTYPGQVPMTPFGKLLTPEETAAVLTYVRNSFGNKASAV
;
A
#
# COMPACT_ATOMS: atom_id res chain seq x y z
N TYR A 1 29.78 -2.68 20.01
CA TYR A 1 29.56 -3.49 18.80
C TYR A 1 30.17 -4.89 18.93
N ARG A 2 31.48 -5.03 19.27
CA ARG A 2 32.17 -6.33 19.40
C ARG A 2 31.52 -7.25 20.43
N THR A 3 31.19 -6.72 21.61
CA THR A 3 30.52 -7.45 22.69
C THR A 3 29.17 -8.04 22.24
N LYS A 4 28.34 -7.27 21.53
CA LYS A 4 27.07 -7.76 21.02
C LYS A 4 27.25 -8.88 19.99
N ARG A 5 28.25 -8.80 19.13
CA ARG A 5 28.56 -9.88 18.18
C ARG A 5 28.98 -11.18 18.90
N GLU A 6 29.84 -11.05 19.89
CA GLU A 6 30.29 -12.20 20.68
C GLU A 6 29.13 -12.86 21.42
N LEU A 7 28.23 -12.07 22.03
CA LEU A 7 27.08 -12.61 22.76
C LEU A 7 26.09 -13.35 21.86
N ARG A 8 25.97 -12.96 20.58
CA ARG A 8 25.08 -13.65 19.61
C ARG A 8 25.45 -15.12 19.36
N SER A 9 26.70 -15.48 19.54
CA SER A 9 27.19 -16.85 19.36
C SER A 9 27.11 -17.70 20.62
N ARG A 10 26.68 -17.10 21.75
CA ARG A 10 26.58 -17.78 23.04
C ARG A 10 25.22 -18.42 23.26
N ASP A 11 25.15 -19.35 24.21
CA ASP A 11 23.87 -19.93 24.63
C ASP A 11 22.90 -18.84 25.11
N SER A 12 21.73 -18.78 24.50
CA SER A 12 20.74 -17.72 24.75
C SER A 12 20.25 -17.71 26.20
N SER A 13 20.11 -18.88 26.85
CA SER A 13 19.64 -18.98 28.24
C SER A 13 20.66 -18.41 29.23
N GLN A 14 21.94 -18.67 28.98
CA GLN A 14 23.01 -18.09 29.78
C GLN A 14 23.13 -16.58 29.61
N VAL A 15 23.01 -16.09 28.35
CA VAL A 15 23.05 -14.67 28.06
C VAL A 15 21.90 -13.96 28.76
N LEU A 16 20.67 -14.46 28.62
CA LEU A 16 19.47 -13.85 29.23
C LEU A 16 19.53 -13.87 30.77
N SER A 17 19.99 -14.95 31.38
CA SER A 17 20.14 -15.02 32.84
C SER A 17 21.09 -13.93 33.36
N LYS A 18 22.25 -13.78 32.72
CA LYS A 18 23.21 -12.71 33.06
C LYS A 18 22.70 -11.31 32.73
N LEU A 19 21.98 -11.17 31.63
CA LEU A 19 21.38 -9.91 31.23
C LEU A 19 20.35 -9.43 32.24
N LYS A 20 19.48 -10.31 32.75
CA LYS A 20 18.49 -9.98 33.79
C LYS A 20 19.17 -9.46 35.05
N THR A 21 20.18 -10.19 35.54
CA THR A 21 20.96 -9.76 36.69
C THR A 21 21.65 -8.43 36.45
N TRP A 22 22.23 -8.25 35.28
CA TRP A 22 22.87 -6.99 34.91
C TRP A 22 21.87 -5.83 34.88
N ALA A 23 20.69 -6.00 34.26
CA ALA A 23 19.65 -4.97 34.18
C ALA A 23 19.11 -4.59 35.55
N ALA A 24 18.86 -5.58 36.43
CA ALA A 24 18.37 -5.35 37.79
C ALA A 24 19.34 -4.53 38.64
N ASN A 25 20.65 -4.63 38.39
CA ASN A 25 21.70 -3.92 39.12
C ASN A 25 22.06 -2.55 38.52
N ARG A 26 21.31 -2.03 37.55
CA ARG A 26 21.57 -0.71 37.00
C ARG A 26 21.02 0.41 37.88
N ASP A 27 21.84 1.45 38.11
CA ASP A 27 21.39 2.63 38.82
C ASP A 27 20.41 3.41 37.92
N LYS A 28 19.19 3.58 38.42
CA LYS A 28 18.13 4.33 37.71
C LYS A 28 18.41 5.84 37.61
N ASN A 29 19.33 6.35 38.42
CA ASN A 29 19.75 7.75 38.41
C ASN A 29 20.93 8.00 37.45
N ASP A 30 21.54 6.95 36.88
CA ASP A 30 22.58 7.07 35.88
C ASP A 30 22.02 7.79 34.64
N PRO A 31 22.64 8.89 34.18
CA PRO A 31 22.23 9.57 32.94
C PRO A 31 22.15 8.66 31.71
N HIS A 32 22.88 7.54 31.72
CA HIS A 32 22.89 6.53 30.66
C HIS A 32 21.98 5.34 30.92
N TYR A 33 21.17 5.36 31.98
CA TYR A 33 20.33 4.23 32.38
C TYR A 33 19.46 3.72 31.22
N GLU A 34 18.69 4.59 30.60
CA GLU A 34 17.78 4.23 29.50
C GLU A 34 18.54 3.72 28.27
N HIS A 35 19.68 4.34 27.95
CA HIS A 35 20.57 3.86 26.88
C HIS A 35 21.11 2.47 27.19
N ASN A 36 21.55 2.24 28.42
CA ASN A 36 22.05 0.93 28.85
C ASN A 36 20.95 -0.14 28.76
N LEU A 37 19.72 0.17 29.16
CA LEU A 37 18.59 -0.75 29.01
C LEU A 37 18.31 -1.07 27.53
N LEU A 38 18.33 -0.07 26.64
CA LEU A 38 18.18 -0.28 25.21
C LEU A 38 19.29 -1.17 24.65
N GLU A 39 20.55 -1.00 25.08
CA GLU A 39 21.65 -1.89 24.71
C GLU A 39 21.37 -3.33 25.18
N GLY A 40 20.83 -3.50 26.39
CA GLY A 40 20.38 -4.79 26.93
C GLY A 40 19.26 -5.42 26.10
N LEU A 41 18.26 -4.62 25.68
CA LEU A 41 17.19 -5.07 24.81
C LEU A 41 17.75 -5.61 23.48
N TRP A 42 18.69 -4.89 22.86
CA TRP A 42 19.33 -5.35 21.62
C TRP A 42 20.21 -6.60 21.80
N VAL A 43 20.77 -6.83 23.01
CA VAL A 43 21.47 -8.08 23.33
C VAL A 43 20.47 -9.24 23.35
N SER A 44 19.33 -9.10 24.03
CA SER A 44 18.29 -10.13 24.10
C SER A 44 17.73 -10.47 22.72
N TRP A 45 17.39 -9.44 21.94
CA TRP A 45 16.97 -9.62 20.55
C TRP A 45 18.07 -10.29 19.70
N GLY A 46 19.33 -9.90 19.90
CA GLY A 46 20.48 -10.45 19.19
C GLY A 46 20.69 -11.95 19.37
N VAL A 47 20.24 -12.53 20.49
CA VAL A 47 20.22 -13.99 20.74
C VAL A 47 18.86 -14.62 20.39
N ASN A 48 18.04 -13.90 19.61
CA ASN A 48 16.71 -14.30 19.15
C ASN A 48 15.71 -14.63 20.27
N LYS A 49 15.85 -13.99 21.42
CA LYS A 49 14.92 -14.09 22.55
C LYS A 49 14.75 -12.72 23.19
N VAL A 50 13.61 -12.06 22.92
CA VAL A 50 13.34 -10.74 23.50
C VAL A 50 13.08 -10.86 25.01
N ASP A 51 13.79 -10.06 25.80
CA ASP A 51 13.48 -9.92 27.23
C ASP A 51 12.31 -8.92 27.39
N GLU A 52 11.13 -9.45 27.70
CA GLU A 52 9.91 -8.64 27.79
C GLU A 52 9.98 -7.58 28.88
N GLN A 53 10.65 -7.86 30.01
CA GLN A 53 10.77 -6.91 31.10
C GLN A 53 11.59 -5.70 30.68
N ILE A 54 12.73 -5.92 30.02
CA ILE A 54 13.57 -4.84 29.49
C ILE A 54 12.81 -4.10 28.38
N LEU A 55 12.14 -4.82 27.47
CA LEU A 55 11.34 -4.21 26.42
C LEU A 55 10.32 -3.23 27.00
N ARG A 56 9.51 -3.64 27.98
CA ARG A 56 8.50 -2.79 28.62
C ARG A 56 9.10 -1.58 29.32
N GLN A 57 10.26 -1.74 29.94
CA GLN A 57 10.98 -0.60 30.56
C GLN A 57 11.45 0.40 29.50
N VAL A 58 12.00 -0.07 28.38
CA VAL A 58 12.47 0.81 27.29
C VAL A 58 11.31 1.50 26.57
N LEU A 59 10.16 0.83 26.43
CA LEU A 59 8.94 1.46 25.89
C LEU A 59 8.42 2.62 26.77
N GLN A 60 8.81 2.69 28.04
CA GLN A 60 8.46 3.77 28.98
C GLN A 60 9.61 4.75 29.21
N ALA A 61 10.71 4.67 28.47
CA ALA A 61 11.85 5.56 28.61
C ALA A 61 11.46 7.02 28.35
N LYS A 62 12.09 7.96 29.04
CA LYS A 62 11.90 9.40 28.82
C LYS A 62 12.39 9.81 27.41
N ASP A 63 13.51 9.22 26.98
CA ASP A 63 14.07 9.47 25.64
C ASP A 63 13.21 8.78 24.57
N PHE A 64 12.57 9.57 23.72
CA PHE A 64 11.76 9.07 22.61
C PHE A 64 12.54 8.17 21.66
N ARG A 65 13.86 8.37 21.53
CA ARG A 65 14.72 7.54 20.67
C ARG A 65 14.82 6.11 21.18
N ALA A 66 14.87 5.93 22.51
CA ALA A 66 14.83 4.64 23.13
C ALA A 66 13.46 3.97 22.90
N ARG A 67 12.35 4.71 23.12
CA ARG A 67 10.99 4.20 22.84
C ARG A 67 10.83 3.80 21.37
N THR A 68 11.26 4.64 20.42
CA THR A 68 11.23 4.31 18.98
C THR A 68 11.99 3.03 18.67
N ALA A 69 13.19 2.85 19.24
CA ALA A 69 13.98 1.66 19.03
C ALA A 69 13.32 0.40 19.63
N ALA A 70 12.63 0.52 20.76
CA ALA A 70 11.87 -0.57 21.36
C ALA A 70 10.65 -0.97 20.50
N VAL A 71 9.96 0.00 19.91
CA VAL A 71 8.89 -0.27 18.92
C VAL A 71 9.46 -0.99 17.69
N GLY A 72 10.67 -0.64 17.24
CA GLY A 72 11.37 -1.40 16.21
C GLY A 72 11.61 -2.87 16.56
N VAL A 73 11.88 -3.18 17.83
CA VAL A 73 11.96 -4.57 18.28
C VAL A 73 10.59 -5.27 18.20
N LEU A 74 9.50 -4.59 18.57
CA LEU A 74 8.13 -5.11 18.39
C LEU A 74 7.82 -5.40 16.93
N ARG A 75 8.29 -4.57 16.01
CA ARG A 75 8.10 -4.78 14.57
C ARG A 75 8.70 -6.10 14.08
N TYR A 76 9.93 -6.41 14.48
CA TYR A 76 10.69 -7.54 13.92
C TYR A 76 10.61 -8.81 14.76
N ALA A 77 10.32 -8.70 16.05
CA ALA A 77 10.30 -9.81 16.99
C ALA A 77 9.01 -9.86 17.83
N GLY A 78 7.98 -9.13 17.42
CA GLY A 78 6.72 -9.03 18.15
C GLY A 78 5.96 -10.36 18.26
N PHE A 79 6.22 -11.30 17.35
CA PHE A 79 5.68 -12.67 17.44
C PHE A 79 6.08 -13.40 18.72
N GLN A 80 7.10 -12.92 19.43
CA GLN A 80 7.52 -13.43 20.75
C GLN A 80 6.76 -12.77 21.91
N ILE A 81 5.96 -11.71 21.63
CA ILE A 81 5.33 -10.84 22.64
C ILE A 81 3.81 -11.02 22.54
N PRO A 82 3.17 -11.69 23.50
CA PRO A 82 1.74 -12.04 23.39
C PRO A 82 0.80 -10.84 23.21
N ASP A 83 1.12 -9.70 23.80
CA ASP A 83 0.36 -8.46 23.78
C ASP A 83 0.99 -7.39 22.84
N GLN A 84 1.66 -7.84 21.78
CA GLN A 84 2.29 -6.95 20.78
C GLN A 84 1.34 -5.85 20.30
N ALA A 85 0.09 -6.19 19.98
CA ALA A 85 -0.89 -5.26 19.46
C ALA A 85 -1.23 -4.14 20.47
N ASP A 86 -1.37 -4.48 21.75
CA ASP A 86 -1.64 -3.51 22.82
C ASP A 86 -0.46 -2.56 23.04
N LEU A 87 0.77 -3.09 23.00
CA LEU A 87 1.97 -2.27 23.12
C LEU A 87 2.14 -1.34 21.92
N LEU A 88 1.83 -1.79 20.70
CA LEU A 88 1.83 -0.94 19.51
C LEU A 88 0.72 0.11 19.56
N MET A 89 -0.46 -0.23 20.07
CA MET A 89 -1.54 0.72 20.29
C MET A 89 -1.15 1.81 21.31
N GLN A 90 -0.42 1.47 22.36
CA GLN A 90 0.13 2.45 23.31
C GLN A 90 1.16 3.35 22.62
N ALA A 91 2.08 2.78 21.83
CA ALA A 91 3.09 3.55 21.09
C ALA A 91 2.45 4.45 20.01
N ALA A 92 1.33 4.07 19.42
CA ALA A 92 0.56 4.89 18.50
C ALA A 92 -0.04 6.15 19.15
N LYS A 93 -0.18 6.16 20.46
CA LYS A 93 -0.64 7.32 21.27
C LYS A 93 0.49 8.20 21.79
N ASP A 94 1.75 7.87 21.52
CA ASP A 94 2.91 8.60 22.01
C ASP A 94 2.86 10.10 21.59
N ASP A 95 3.37 10.97 22.44
CA ASP A 95 3.43 12.41 22.12
C ASP A 95 4.44 12.70 21.01
N ASN A 96 5.50 11.88 20.92
CA ASN A 96 6.53 12.06 19.91
C ASN A 96 6.13 11.41 18.58
N ALA A 97 6.10 12.19 17.51
CA ALA A 97 5.73 11.75 16.16
C ALA A 97 6.61 10.59 15.63
N ARG A 98 7.89 10.51 16.05
CA ARG A 98 8.79 9.47 15.63
C ARG A 98 8.43 8.10 16.20
N VAL A 99 7.95 8.06 17.45
CA VAL A 99 7.45 6.82 18.09
C VAL A 99 6.16 6.37 17.39
N ARG A 100 5.23 7.31 17.13
CA ARG A 100 3.99 7.02 16.39
C ARG A 100 4.28 6.51 14.97
N LEU A 101 5.26 7.10 14.28
CA LEU A 101 5.70 6.64 12.96
C LEU A 101 6.16 5.19 12.99
N GLU A 102 7.01 4.81 13.94
CA GLU A 102 7.48 3.44 14.06
C GLU A 102 6.33 2.48 14.41
N ALA A 103 5.41 2.91 15.26
CA ALA A 103 4.22 2.12 15.63
C ALA A 103 3.31 1.84 14.42
N LEU A 104 3.01 2.85 13.60
CA LEU A 104 2.19 2.65 12.41
C LEU A 104 2.87 1.75 11.36
N VAL A 105 4.19 1.87 11.21
CA VAL A 105 4.95 1.00 10.31
C VAL A 105 4.98 -0.44 10.83
N ALA A 106 5.14 -0.62 12.15
CA ALA A 106 5.06 -1.96 12.76
C ALA A 106 3.66 -2.55 12.60
N ALA A 107 2.61 -1.78 12.82
CA ALA A 107 1.21 -2.20 12.70
C ALA A 107 0.82 -2.59 11.27
N SER A 108 1.46 -2.01 10.25
CA SER A 108 1.19 -2.39 8.85
C SER A 108 1.58 -3.83 8.50
N TRP A 109 2.28 -4.54 9.39
CA TRP A 109 2.68 -5.94 9.24
C TRP A 109 1.75 -6.90 9.98
N LEU A 110 0.75 -6.38 10.68
CA LEU A 110 -0.25 -7.17 11.39
C LEU A 110 -1.46 -7.45 10.50
N ASP A 111 -2.34 -8.33 10.96
CA ASP A 111 -3.62 -8.55 10.30
C ASP A 111 -4.42 -7.25 10.23
N LYS A 112 -5.18 -7.09 9.16
CA LYS A 112 -5.95 -5.89 8.84
C LYS A 112 -6.78 -5.36 10.02
N ASP A 113 -7.50 -6.25 10.68
CA ASP A 113 -8.43 -5.90 11.77
C ASP A 113 -7.71 -5.38 13.01
N ILE A 114 -6.43 -5.72 13.17
CA ILE A 114 -5.55 -5.26 14.25
C ILE A 114 -4.78 -4.01 13.81
N GLY A 115 -4.23 -4.05 12.60
CA GLY A 115 -3.33 -3.00 12.09
C GLY A 115 -4.02 -1.68 11.82
N ILE A 116 -5.21 -1.68 11.19
CA ILE A 116 -5.94 -0.44 10.84
C ILE A 116 -6.26 0.43 12.05
N PRO A 117 -6.79 -0.09 13.17
CA PRO A 117 -7.01 0.71 14.38
C PRO A 117 -5.74 1.38 14.91
N ILE A 118 -4.60 0.67 14.92
CA ILE A 118 -3.33 1.19 15.42
C ILE A 118 -2.79 2.29 14.49
N VAL A 119 -2.80 2.06 13.17
CA VAL A 119 -2.39 3.06 12.17
C VAL A 119 -3.26 4.31 12.29
N THR A 120 -4.59 4.15 12.39
CA THR A 120 -5.52 5.25 12.53
C THR A 120 -5.26 6.05 13.82
N GLU A 121 -5.00 5.36 14.93
CA GLU A 121 -4.66 6.01 16.21
C GLU A 121 -3.41 6.87 16.09
N ALA A 122 -2.35 6.35 15.43
CA ALA A 122 -1.10 7.09 15.25
C ALA A 122 -1.27 8.42 14.49
N GLY A 123 -2.31 8.52 13.64
CA GLY A 123 -2.63 9.74 12.89
C GLY A 123 -3.41 10.79 13.67
N LYS A 124 -4.08 10.45 14.78
CA LYS A 124 -5.01 11.36 15.51
C LYS A 124 -4.34 12.62 16.07
N LYS A 125 -3.08 12.56 16.44
CA LYS A 125 -2.30 13.72 16.93
C LYS A 125 -1.69 14.57 15.80
N GLY A 126 -2.12 14.35 14.55
CA GLY A 126 -1.61 14.99 13.35
C GLY A 126 -0.44 14.23 12.73
N LEU A 127 -0.34 14.36 11.41
CA LEU A 127 0.73 13.80 10.59
C LEU A 127 1.74 14.91 10.28
N ASP A 128 3.01 14.68 10.57
CA ASP A 128 4.06 15.53 10.04
C ASP A 128 4.47 15.06 8.62
N LYS A 129 5.29 15.85 7.93
CA LYS A 129 5.74 15.57 6.56
C LYS A 129 6.44 14.20 6.39
N TRP A 130 6.93 13.61 7.47
CA TRP A 130 7.59 12.30 7.47
C TRP A 130 6.60 11.16 7.69
N MET A 131 5.44 11.47 8.30
CA MET A 131 4.40 10.49 8.59
C MET A 131 3.36 10.34 7.47
N GLU A 132 3.10 11.40 6.68
CA GLU A 132 2.05 11.42 5.66
C GLU A 132 2.14 10.21 4.71
N LYS A 133 3.27 10.04 4.04
CA LYS A 133 3.45 8.93 3.09
C LYS A 133 3.46 7.54 3.72
N PRO A 134 4.19 7.29 4.84
CA PRO A 134 4.08 6.03 5.56
C PRO A 134 2.66 5.72 6.05
N TYR A 135 1.90 6.72 6.49
CA TYR A 135 0.51 6.55 6.92
C TYR A 135 -0.39 6.09 5.76
N GLU A 136 -0.35 6.81 4.64
CA GLU A 136 -1.07 6.43 3.41
C GLU A 136 -0.70 5.02 2.96
N ALA A 137 0.60 4.71 2.95
CA ALA A 137 1.13 3.41 2.53
C ALA A 137 0.69 2.27 3.46
N ALA A 138 0.71 2.48 4.77
CA ALA A 138 0.26 1.49 5.75
C ALA A 138 -1.22 1.17 5.59
N LEU A 139 -2.08 2.19 5.43
CA LEU A 139 -3.51 1.99 5.19
C LEU A 139 -3.78 1.31 3.85
N ALA A 140 -3.06 1.72 2.79
CA ALA A 140 -3.20 1.08 1.47
C ALA A 140 -2.83 -0.40 1.55
N HIS A 141 -1.68 -0.73 2.15
CA HIS A 141 -1.22 -2.10 2.32
C HIS A 141 -2.23 -2.96 3.10
N LEU A 142 -2.69 -2.49 4.27
CA LEU A 142 -3.67 -3.20 5.11
C LEU A 142 -5.02 -3.39 4.41
N ASN A 143 -5.40 -2.50 3.50
CA ASN A 143 -6.61 -2.63 2.69
C ASN A 143 -6.40 -3.42 1.38
N GLY A 144 -5.22 -3.99 1.15
CA GLY A 144 -4.91 -4.77 -0.04
C GLY A 144 -4.72 -3.92 -1.31
N HIS A 145 -4.40 -2.62 -1.15
CA HIS A 145 -4.11 -1.72 -2.27
C HIS A 145 -2.61 -1.57 -2.48
N ARG A 146 -2.19 -1.33 -3.71
CA ARG A 146 -0.80 -0.95 -4.01
C ARG A 146 -0.57 0.51 -3.63
N ILE A 147 0.65 0.83 -3.17
CA ILE A 147 1.06 2.21 -2.90
C ILE A 147 0.96 3.00 -4.22
N GLY A 148 0.23 4.11 -4.20
CA GLY A 148 -0.03 4.92 -5.39
C GLY A 148 -1.31 4.56 -6.14
N GLU A 149 -1.97 3.46 -5.83
CA GLU A 149 -3.37 3.28 -6.18
C GLU A 149 -4.17 4.25 -5.31
N SER A 150 -4.72 5.28 -5.93
CA SER A 150 -5.77 6.08 -5.27
C SER A 150 -6.83 5.11 -4.75
N PRO A 151 -7.41 5.33 -3.53
CA PRO A 151 -8.57 4.56 -3.12
C PRO A 151 -9.51 4.55 -4.31
N LYS A 152 -9.94 3.36 -4.75
CA LYS A 152 -10.82 3.20 -5.91
C LYS A 152 -11.95 4.18 -5.70
N LYS A 153 -11.88 5.34 -6.39
CA LYS A 153 -12.97 6.30 -6.39
C LYS A 153 -14.16 5.46 -6.78
N ALA A 154 -15.15 5.34 -5.92
CA ALA A 154 -16.34 4.58 -6.23
C ALA A 154 -16.77 5.06 -7.63
N ILE A 155 -16.78 4.14 -8.59
CA ILE A 155 -17.16 4.52 -9.95
C ILE A 155 -18.64 4.82 -9.84
N GLU A 156 -19.00 6.11 -9.95
CA GLU A 156 -20.40 6.50 -10.00
C GLU A 156 -20.97 5.90 -11.29
N SER A 157 -21.81 4.89 -11.13
CA SER A 157 -22.43 4.17 -12.25
C SER A 157 -23.83 3.74 -11.87
N ASP A 158 -24.70 3.76 -12.86
CA ASP A 158 -26.06 3.22 -12.75
C ASP A 158 -26.08 1.68 -12.83
N LEU A 159 -24.96 1.04 -13.21
CA LEU A 159 -24.81 -0.41 -13.34
C LEU A 159 -24.83 -1.10 -11.95
N LYS A 160 -25.35 -2.33 -11.91
CA LYS A 160 -25.50 -3.12 -10.68
C LYS A 160 -25.07 -4.57 -10.90
N GLY A 161 -24.75 -5.25 -9.79
CA GLY A 161 -24.42 -6.68 -9.81
C GLY A 161 -23.26 -6.97 -10.76
N LYS A 162 -23.39 -7.99 -11.60
CA LYS A 162 -22.34 -8.45 -12.52
C LYS A 162 -21.80 -7.36 -13.45
N GLU A 163 -22.67 -6.45 -13.92
CA GLU A 163 -22.25 -5.36 -14.79
C GLU A 163 -21.37 -4.33 -14.05
N LEU A 164 -21.66 -4.08 -12.77
CA LEU A 164 -20.81 -3.25 -11.92
C LEU A 164 -19.44 -3.92 -11.66
N ASP A 165 -19.42 -5.23 -11.45
CA ASP A 165 -18.19 -5.99 -11.28
C ASP A 165 -17.33 -5.94 -12.56
N GLN A 166 -17.97 -6.06 -13.73
CA GLN A 166 -17.31 -5.88 -15.03
C GLN A 166 -16.75 -4.45 -15.20
N LEU A 167 -17.51 -3.43 -14.80
CA LEU A 167 -17.06 -2.05 -14.87
C LEU A 167 -15.79 -1.82 -14.02
N VAL A 168 -15.77 -2.36 -12.79
CA VAL A 168 -14.63 -2.24 -11.87
C VAL A 168 -13.40 -2.96 -12.43
N SER A 169 -13.57 -4.22 -12.85
CA SER A 169 -12.48 -5.01 -13.45
C SER A 169 -12.00 -4.39 -14.76
N GLY A 170 -12.92 -3.85 -15.56
CA GLY A 170 -12.62 -3.17 -16.81
C GLY A 170 -11.76 -1.92 -16.63
N LYS A 171 -11.95 -1.17 -15.54
CA LYS A 171 -11.08 -0.05 -15.18
C LYS A 171 -9.65 -0.50 -14.96
N GLU A 172 -9.45 -1.57 -14.20
CA GLU A 172 -8.12 -2.10 -13.92
C GLU A 172 -7.40 -2.53 -15.20
N ILE A 173 -8.13 -3.14 -16.14
CA ILE A 173 -7.60 -3.54 -17.45
C ILE A 173 -7.27 -2.30 -18.30
N PHE A 174 -8.14 -1.29 -18.30
CA PHE A 174 -7.94 -0.04 -19.05
C PHE A 174 -6.67 0.70 -18.62
N GLU A 175 -6.43 0.76 -17.29
CA GLU A 175 -5.30 1.44 -16.67
C GLU A 175 -4.01 0.59 -16.59
N ARG A 176 -4.04 -0.67 -17.05
CA ARG A 176 -2.87 -1.57 -17.07
C ARG A 176 -1.78 -1.01 -17.97
N ASP A 177 -0.51 -1.08 -17.54
CA ASP A 177 0.63 -0.57 -18.30
C ASP A 177 0.70 -1.19 -19.71
N GLY A 178 0.87 -0.32 -20.73
CA GLY A 178 0.90 -0.72 -22.12
C GLY A 178 -0.47 -1.04 -22.74
N TYR A 179 -1.57 -0.85 -21.99
CA TYR A 179 -2.93 -1.07 -22.48
C TYR A 179 -3.61 0.25 -22.90
N CYS A 180 -4.93 0.33 -22.75
CA CYS A 180 -5.77 1.36 -23.35
C CYS A 180 -5.40 2.80 -22.94
N ALA A 181 -5.16 3.03 -21.63
CA ALA A 181 -4.83 4.34 -21.07
C ALA A 181 -3.52 4.91 -21.62
N THR A 182 -2.58 4.05 -22.07
CA THR A 182 -1.31 4.48 -22.66
C THR A 182 -1.51 5.39 -23.87
N CYS A 183 -2.49 5.06 -24.74
CA CYS A 183 -2.81 5.85 -25.93
C CYS A 183 -4.01 6.76 -25.72
N HIS A 184 -5.10 6.23 -25.15
CA HIS A 184 -6.35 6.97 -24.98
C HIS A 184 -6.38 7.88 -23.74
N GLN A 185 -5.32 7.91 -22.94
CA GLN A 185 -5.13 8.65 -21.70
C GLN A 185 -6.12 8.22 -20.58
N PRO A 186 -5.79 8.45 -19.31
CA PRO A 186 -6.65 8.07 -18.17
C PRO A 186 -8.02 8.76 -18.16
N ASP A 187 -8.16 9.90 -18.84
CA ASP A 187 -9.41 10.67 -18.98
C ASP A 187 -10.19 10.35 -20.26
N GLY A 188 -9.71 9.42 -21.06
CA GLY A 188 -10.34 9.00 -22.33
C GLY A 188 -10.30 10.02 -23.45
N LYS A 189 -9.55 11.13 -23.31
CA LYS A 189 -9.50 12.20 -24.33
C LYS A 189 -8.51 11.92 -25.46
N GLY A 190 -7.71 10.87 -25.32
CA GLY A 190 -6.66 10.56 -26.28
C GLY A 190 -5.50 11.57 -26.24
N LEU A 191 -4.60 11.45 -27.19
CA LEU A 191 -3.47 12.36 -27.36
C LEU A 191 -3.38 12.77 -28.82
N GLU A 192 -4.03 13.86 -29.15
CA GLU A 192 -4.19 14.37 -30.54
C GLU A 192 -2.86 14.54 -31.24
N ALA A 193 -1.89 15.19 -30.60
CA ALA A 193 -0.56 15.44 -31.16
C ALA A 193 0.18 14.15 -31.58
N SER A 194 -0.19 13.02 -31.01
CA SER A 194 0.36 11.70 -31.33
C SER A 194 -0.57 10.84 -32.20
N GLY A 195 -1.70 11.43 -32.65
CA GLY A 195 -2.67 10.73 -33.50
C GLY A 195 -3.59 9.74 -32.77
N PHE A 196 -3.63 9.76 -31.44
CA PHE A 196 -4.50 8.89 -30.64
C PHE A 196 -5.87 9.55 -30.42
N PRO A 197 -6.97 8.95 -30.94
CA PRO A 197 -8.30 9.55 -30.87
C PRO A 197 -8.90 9.44 -29.45
N PRO A 198 -9.85 10.36 -29.12
CA PRO A 198 -10.63 10.25 -27.89
C PRO A 198 -11.61 9.07 -27.97
N ILE A 199 -11.81 8.42 -26.84
CA ILE A 199 -12.90 7.46 -26.61
C ILE A 199 -14.06 8.12 -25.86
N ALA A 200 -13.78 9.23 -25.17
CA ALA A 200 -14.78 10.06 -24.52
C ALA A 200 -15.77 10.64 -25.55
N GLY A 201 -17.07 10.41 -25.35
CA GLY A 201 -18.13 10.91 -26.24
C GLY A 201 -18.14 10.31 -27.65
N SER A 202 -17.35 9.27 -27.91
CA SER A 202 -17.17 8.67 -29.22
C SER A 202 -18.33 7.75 -29.62
N LYS A 203 -18.92 7.98 -30.80
CA LYS A 203 -19.89 7.03 -31.38
C LYS A 203 -19.28 5.68 -31.76
N TRP A 204 -17.96 5.60 -31.90
CA TRP A 204 -17.27 4.31 -32.05
C TRP A 204 -17.39 3.45 -30.81
N VAL A 205 -17.42 4.08 -29.62
CA VAL A 205 -17.54 3.40 -28.31
C VAL A 205 -18.99 3.16 -27.94
N THR A 206 -19.86 4.19 -28.06
CA THR A 206 -21.25 4.12 -27.59
C THR A 206 -22.21 3.53 -28.61
N GLY A 207 -21.76 3.32 -29.86
CA GLY A 207 -22.56 2.76 -30.94
C GLY A 207 -22.62 1.23 -30.92
N ASN A 208 -22.48 0.65 -32.14
CA ASN A 208 -22.58 -0.81 -32.34
C ASN A 208 -21.52 -1.56 -31.57
N GLU A 209 -21.95 -2.46 -30.68
CA GLU A 209 -21.14 -3.24 -29.76
C GLU A 209 -20.24 -4.26 -30.51
N GLU A 210 -20.81 -5.00 -31.48
CA GLU A 210 -20.08 -6.00 -32.23
C GLU A 210 -18.91 -5.36 -33.01
N ARG A 211 -19.14 -4.16 -33.58
CA ARG A 211 -18.07 -3.39 -34.23
C ARG A 211 -16.97 -3.02 -33.25
N LEU A 212 -17.34 -2.58 -32.04
CA LEU A 212 -16.37 -2.21 -31.01
C LEU A 212 -15.56 -3.42 -30.54
N ILE A 213 -16.19 -4.57 -30.34
CA ILE A 213 -15.50 -5.84 -30.01
C ILE A 213 -14.50 -6.18 -31.10
N LYS A 214 -14.92 -6.18 -32.38
CA LYS A 214 -14.04 -6.47 -33.53
C LYS A 214 -12.87 -5.50 -33.62
N LEU A 215 -13.10 -4.23 -33.34
CA LEU A 215 -12.06 -3.20 -33.36
C LEU A 215 -11.01 -3.48 -32.29
N VAL A 216 -11.41 -3.79 -31.06
CA VAL A 216 -10.47 -4.06 -29.96
C VAL A 216 -9.73 -5.38 -30.16
N THR A 217 -10.42 -6.41 -30.63
CA THR A 217 -9.79 -7.74 -30.83
C THR A 217 -8.85 -7.78 -32.01
N ASN A 218 -9.16 -7.09 -33.13
CA ASN A 218 -8.39 -7.14 -34.37
C ASN A 218 -7.49 -5.91 -34.59
N GLY A 219 -7.66 -4.87 -33.77
CA GLY A 219 -6.97 -3.58 -33.96
C GLY A 219 -7.61 -2.76 -35.09
N LEU A 220 -7.03 -1.58 -35.32
CA LEU A 220 -7.47 -0.67 -36.37
C LEU A 220 -6.28 0.06 -36.97
N MET A 221 -6.24 0.16 -38.29
CA MET A 221 -5.23 0.92 -39.04
C MET A 221 -5.89 1.76 -40.14
N GLY A 222 -5.32 2.91 -40.42
CA GLY A 222 -5.81 3.83 -41.46
C GLY A 222 -6.61 5.01 -40.91
N PRO A 223 -7.00 5.95 -41.79
CA PRO A 223 -7.68 7.16 -41.39
C PRO A 223 -9.07 6.86 -40.84
N LEU A 224 -9.43 7.62 -39.78
CA LEU A 224 -10.74 7.47 -39.18
C LEU A 224 -11.23 8.82 -38.66
N GLU A 225 -12.54 9.06 -38.69
CA GLU A 225 -13.17 10.23 -38.12
C GLU A 225 -13.74 9.91 -36.75
N VAL A 226 -13.36 10.71 -35.74
CA VAL A 226 -13.90 10.64 -34.38
C VAL A 226 -14.31 12.02 -33.91
N ASN A 227 -15.57 12.16 -33.51
CA ASN A 227 -16.16 13.40 -33.01
C ASN A 227 -15.96 14.58 -33.97
N GLY A 228 -16.12 14.34 -35.29
CA GLY A 228 -15.99 15.35 -36.34
C GLY A 228 -14.56 15.73 -36.73
N LYS A 229 -13.57 14.98 -36.21
CA LYS A 229 -12.16 15.19 -36.51
C LYS A 229 -11.55 13.96 -37.17
N THR A 230 -10.75 14.18 -38.22
CA THR A 230 -10.03 13.12 -38.92
C THR A 230 -8.68 12.84 -38.23
N TYR A 231 -8.46 11.58 -37.91
CA TYR A 231 -7.19 11.02 -37.41
C TYR A 231 -6.54 10.25 -38.54
N PRO A 232 -5.30 10.51 -38.93
CA PRO A 232 -4.69 9.92 -40.11
C PRO A 232 -4.38 8.41 -39.97
N GLY A 233 -4.42 7.88 -38.76
CA GLY A 233 -4.19 6.45 -38.52
C GLY A 233 -2.76 5.98 -38.84
N GLN A 234 -1.76 6.85 -38.65
CA GLN A 234 -0.34 6.53 -38.85
C GLN A 234 0.17 5.57 -37.77
N VAL A 235 -0.40 5.66 -36.56
CA VAL A 235 -0.13 4.74 -35.48
C VAL A 235 -1.32 3.78 -35.36
N PRO A 236 -1.14 2.48 -35.66
CA PRO A 236 -2.25 1.53 -35.58
C PRO A 236 -2.65 1.26 -34.14
N MET A 237 -3.94 1.05 -33.92
CA MET A 237 -4.42 0.49 -32.65
C MET A 237 -4.01 -0.99 -32.57
N THR A 238 -3.34 -1.37 -31.50
CA THR A 238 -2.89 -2.74 -31.25
C THR A 238 -4.09 -3.69 -31.16
N PRO A 239 -4.03 -4.88 -31.80
CA PRO A 239 -5.03 -5.92 -31.61
C PRO A 239 -4.86 -6.60 -30.23
N PHE A 240 -5.90 -6.54 -29.41
CA PHE A 240 -5.88 -7.09 -28.05
C PHE A 240 -6.49 -8.51 -27.96
N GLY A 241 -7.00 -9.07 -29.03
CA GLY A 241 -7.67 -10.39 -29.01
C GLY A 241 -6.81 -11.58 -28.57
N LYS A 242 -5.47 -11.43 -28.57
CA LYS A 242 -4.54 -12.43 -28.00
C LYS A 242 -3.99 -12.04 -26.64
N LEU A 243 -4.26 -10.84 -26.17
CA LEU A 243 -3.75 -10.28 -24.92
C LEU A 243 -4.82 -10.22 -23.83
N LEU A 244 -6.10 -10.27 -24.21
CA LEU A 244 -7.26 -10.25 -23.32
C LEU A 244 -8.08 -11.52 -23.52
N THR A 245 -8.62 -12.06 -22.43
CA THR A 245 -9.66 -13.10 -22.51
C THR A 245 -10.99 -12.47 -22.98
N PRO A 246 -11.97 -13.27 -23.41
CA PRO A 246 -13.31 -12.76 -23.73
C PRO A 246 -13.93 -12.00 -22.56
N GLU A 247 -13.77 -12.47 -21.34
CA GLU A 247 -14.28 -11.85 -20.12
C GLU A 247 -13.57 -10.52 -19.82
N GLU A 248 -12.24 -10.46 -19.99
CA GLU A 248 -11.48 -9.22 -19.86
C GLU A 248 -11.85 -8.20 -20.94
N THR A 249 -12.11 -8.68 -22.17
CA THR A 249 -12.58 -7.82 -23.27
C THR A 249 -13.95 -7.25 -22.94
N ALA A 250 -14.91 -8.06 -22.50
CA ALA A 250 -16.22 -7.58 -22.07
C ALA A 250 -16.11 -6.56 -20.92
N ALA A 251 -15.27 -6.85 -19.95
CA ALA A 251 -15.06 -5.96 -18.80
C ALA A 251 -14.51 -4.58 -19.21
N VAL A 252 -13.42 -4.52 -20.00
CA VAL A 252 -12.83 -3.25 -20.43
C VAL A 252 -13.76 -2.48 -21.36
N LEU A 253 -14.54 -3.16 -22.21
CA LEU A 253 -15.53 -2.51 -23.07
C LEU A 253 -16.71 -1.98 -22.27
N THR A 254 -17.19 -2.69 -21.27
CA THR A 254 -18.20 -2.20 -20.32
C THR A 254 -17.70 -0.92 -19.61
N TYR A 255 -16.43 -0.90 -19.18
CA TYR A 255 -15.83 0.29 -18.58
C TYR A 255 -15.79 1.47 -19.52
N VAL A 256 -15.25 1.34 -20.75
CA VAL A 256 -15.14 2.49 -21.67
C VAL A 256 -16.50 3.00 -22.16
N ARG A 257 -17.50 2.12 -22.24
CA ARG A 257 -18.88 2.46 -22.60
C ARG A 257 -19.66 3.19 -21.50
N ASN A 258 -19.20 3.10 -20.24
CA ASN A 258 -19.85 3.68 -19.06
C ASN A 258 -18.93 4.63 -18.27
N SER A 259 -17.86 5.11 -18.89
CA SER A 259 -16.90 6.06 -18.31
C SER A 259 -16.69 7.25 -19.25
N PHE A 260 -15.96 8.26 -18.80
CA PHE A 260 -15.59 9.44 -19.62
C PHE A 260 -16.80 10.20 -20.18
N GLY A 261 -17.94 10.16 -19.49
CA GLY A 261 -19.20 10.74 -19.94
C GLY A 261 -19.99 9.88 -20.95
N ASN A 262 -19.48 8.70 -21.30
CA ASN A 262 -20.22 7.73 -22.11
C ASN A 262 -21.31 7.07 -21.28
N LYS A 263 -22.47 6.77 -21.92
CA LYS A 263 -23.57 6.00 -21.34
C LYS A 263 -24.11 5.04 -22.40
N ALA A 264 -23.78 3.76 -22.26
CA ALA A 264 -24.23 2.70 -23.16
C ALA A 264 -24.38 1.37 -22.39
N SER A 265 -24.98 0.35 -23.04
CA SER A 265 -25.12 -0.99 -22.46
C SER A 265 -23.77 -1.60 -22.08
N ALA A 266 -23.75 -2.44 -21.04
CA ALA A 266 -22.63 -3.36 -20.78
C ALA A 266 -22.45 -4.33 -21.95
N VAL A 267 -21.23 -4.92 -22.04
CA VAL A 267 -20.86 -5.88 -23.11
C VAL A 267 -20.83 -7.30 -22.55
#